data_9addf1f321f334297770230a35c4911b
#
_entry.id   9addf1f321f334297770230a35c4911b
#
_cell.length_a   1.000
_cell.length_b   1.000
_cell.length_c   1.000
_cell.angle_alpha   90.00
_cell.angle_beta   90.00
_cell.angle_gamma   90.00
#
_symmetry.space_group_name_H-M   'P 1'
#
loop_
_entity.id
_entity.type
_entity.pdbx_description
1 polymer ?
#
loop_
_entity_poly.entity_id
_entity_poly.type
_entity_poly.pdbx_seq_one_letter_code
_entity_poly.pdbx_strand_id
1 'polypeptide(L)'
;GVPQVETEIKIDWQVDIDWHNKKIYGWLFDDAFTLEDLLGYPDPSNYEVRRYYLGNTPNGPHTSAGLDAFTVFGKRFKRSYQYGFYDLLIWSNIDSEDETQVLVVDDSDLDAVTATTTVTRGMLRAEGDLKVTALYNQPEIFYAGYPRNVEISDNPADYDYFDEEAQVWVKRISATLCPRVYIYLVQVVLYNNDGRITGTTGETAISGFASGTNVNTGHTNNKPCQVYFDTAMRRNVSVEGRMADVAAGRLTTFGLCDMESYVVSSKSEYKGGRPEVNNYLYVPLQFRNGTQKTITVEVTDQCQSQCHGGVITVFIDCGTIPIPEGSGGGNVFVPTVED
;
A
#
# COMPACT_ATOMS: atom_id res chain seq x y z
N GLY A 1 -17.92 -30.43 -26.20
CA GLY A 1 -17.76 -30.08 -24.78
C GLY A 1 -17.72 -28.57 -24.60
N VAL A 2 -17.95 -28.14 -23.39
CA VAL A 2 -17.86 -26.73 -23.01
C VAL A 2 -16.42 -26.25 -23.19
N PRO A 3 -16.17 -25.11 -23.84
CA PRO A 3 -14.80 -24.62 -24.02
C PRO A 3 -14.11 -24.27 -22.71
N GLN A 4 -12.80 -24.25 -22.77
CA GLN A 4 -11.97 -23.89 -21.65
C GLN A 4 -11.21 -22.57 -21.92
N VAL A 5 -10.93 -21.85 -20.86
CA VAL A 5 -10.05 -20.68 -20.90
C VAL A 5 -8.84 -20.94 -20.03
N GLU A 6 -7.67 -20.79 -20.65
CA GLU A 6 -6.37 -20.80 -19.97
C GLU A 6 -5.99 -19.37 -19.67
N THR A 7 -5.90 -19.05 -18.38
CA THR A 7 -5.56 -17.70 -17.91
C THR A 7 -4.13 -17.66 -17.44
N GLU A 8 -3.34 -16.70 -17.94
CA GLU A 8 -2.01 -16.39 -17.44
C GLU A 8 -2.04 -15.10 -16.64
N ILE A 9 -1.61 -15.19 -15.39
CA ILE A 9 -1.47 -14.02 -14.51
C ILE A 9 -0.07 -13.44 -14.70
N LYS A 10 -0.03 -12.15 -14.99
CA LYS A 10 1.21 -11.35 -15.08
C LYS A 10 1.16 -10.27 -14.01
N ILE A 11 2.30 -10.00 -13.38
CA ILE A 11 2.39 -8.92 -12.40
C ILE A 11 3.24 -7.81 -12.97
N ASP A 12 2.73 -6.60 -12.87
CA ASP A 12 3.50 -5.41 -13.19
C ASP A 12 4.39 -5.04 -12.02
N TRP A 13 5.69 -5.32 -12.19
CA TRP A 13 6.71 -5.03 -11.21
C TRP A 13 7.25 -3.60 -11.28
N GLN A 14 6.85 -2.83 -12.30
CA GLN A 14 7.39 -1.51 -12.58
C GLN A 14 6.67 -0.42 -11.78
N VAL A 15 6.58 -0.59 -10.48
CA VAL A 15 6.30 0.55 -9.62
C VAL A 15 7.56 1.40 -9.62
N ASP A 16 7.52 2.46 -10.43
CA ASP A 16 8.67 3.35 -10.63
C ASP A 16 8.86 4.21 -9.38
N ILE A 17 9.60 3.66 -8.44
CA ILE A 17 10.03 4.41 -7.27
C ILE A 17 11.34 5.08 -7.66
N ASP A 18 11.28 6.34 -8.06
CA ASP A 18 12.47 7.11 -8.36
C ASP A 18 13.20 7.52 -7.09
N TRP A 19 13.73 6.50 -6.39
CA TRP A 19 14.49 6.72 -5.18
C TRP A 19 15.93 7.14 -5.47
N HIS A 20 16.42 7.00 -6.72
CA HIS A 20 17.78 7.40 -7.12
C HIS A 20 17.98 8.90 -7.05
N ASN A 21 16.94 9.69 -7.30
CA ASN A 21 17.01 11.15 -7.23
C ASN A 21 16.63 11.72 -5.86
N LYS A 22 16.39 10.85 -4.88
CA LYS A 22 16.07 11.24 -3.50
C LYS A 22 17.34 11.23 -2.65
N LYS A 23 17.34 12.05 -1.61
CA LYS A 23 18.40 12.00 -0.58
C LYS A 23 18.18 10.75 0.27
N ILE A 24 18.83 9.66 -0.12
CA ILE A 24 18.71 8.38 0.53
C ILE A 24 19.93 8.15 1.40
N TYR A 25 19.69 7.86 2.66
CA TYR A 25 20.72 7.62 3.64
C TYR A 25 20.69 6.14 4.05
N GLY A 26 21.51 5.31 3.40
CA GLY A 26 21.51 3.84 3.57
C GLY A 26 21.83 3.33 4.97
N TRP A 27 22.24 4.22 5.87
CA TRP A 27 22.56 3.92 7.26
C TRP A 27 21.39 3.48 8.11
N LEU A 28 20.15 3.64 7.63
CA LEU A 28 18.94 3.33 8.39
C LEU A 28 18.63 1.87 8.52
N PHE A 29 19.17 1.13 7.57
CA PHE A 29 18.80 -0.26 7.41
C PHE A 29 19.97 -1.13 7.84
N ASP A 30 19.65 -2.30 8.34
CA ASP A 30 20.64 -3.32 8.62
C ASP A 30 21.48 -3.57 7.35
N ASP A 31 22.78 -3.77 7.49
CA ASP A 31 23.69 -4.05 6.37
C ASP A 31 23.28 -5.31 5.58
N ALA A 32 22.40 -6.15 6.14
CA ALA A 32 21.85 -7.31 5.47
C ALA A 32 20.76 -6.97 4.43
N PHE A 33 20.22 -5.74 4.44
CA PHE A 33 19.11 -5.35 3.56
C PHE A 33 19.52 -4.17 2.67
N THR A 34 19.24 -4.28 1.39
CA THR A 34 19.37 -3.17 0.45
C THR A 34 18.09 -2.35 0.40
N LEU A 35 18.15 -1.13 -0.17
CA LEU A 35 16.94 -0.33 -0.41
C LEU A 35 15.98 -1.04 -1.35
N GLU A 36 16.49 -1.77 -2.34
CA GLU A 36 15.69 -2.57 -3.24
C GLU A 36 14.89 -3.64 -2.48
N ASP A 37 15.50 -4.31 -1.50
CA ASP A 37 14.80 -5.30 -0.68
C ASP A 37 13.67 -4.67 0.14
N LEU A 38 13.89 -3.48 0.69
CA LEU A 38 12.92 -2.78 1.52
C LEU A 38 11.76 -2.17 0.71
N LEU A 39 12.04 -1.74 -0.52
CA LEU A 39 11.06 -1.18 -1.44
C LEU A 39 10.51 -2.23 -2.41
N GLY A 40 11.06 -3.44 -2.38
CA GLY A 40 10.67 -4.53 -3.25
C GLY A 40 9.29 -5.08 -2.94
N TYR A 41 8.60 -5.49 -4.00
CA TYR A 41 7.30 -6.14 -3.91
C TYR A 41 7.48 -7.66 -3.93
N PRO A 42 6.84 -8.40 -3.00
CA PRO A 42 6.97 -9.86 -2.97
C PRO A 42 6.25 -10.53 -4.13
N ASP A 43 6.75 -11.68 -4.55
CA ASP A 43 6.07 -12.54 -5.52
C ASP A 43 4.96 -13.33 -4.80
N PRO A 44 3.69 -13.18 -5.19
CA PRO A 44 2.59 -13.87 -4.53
C PRO A 44 2.57 -15.35 -4.87
N SER A 45 2.08 -16.18 -3.94
CA SER A 45 2.00 -17.63 -4.08
C SER A 45 0.66 -18.13 -4.60
N ASN A 46 -0.41 -17.38 -4.36
CA ASN A 46 -1.76 -17.76 -4.74
C ASN A 46 -2.62 -16.53 -5.02
N TYR A 47 -3.78 -16.77 -5.63
CA TYR A 47 -4.65 -15.70 -6.12
C TYR A 47 -6.11 -16.05 -5.85
N GLU A 48 -6.90 -15.04 -5.53
CA GLU A 48 -8.36 -15.11 -5.53
C GLU A 48 -8.88 -14.67 -6.88
N VAL A 49 -9.81 -15.42 -7.43
CA VAL A 49 -10.49 -15.10 -8.69
C VAL A 49 -11.98 -14.95 -8.45
N ARG A 50 -12.53 -13.88 -9.00
CA ARG A 50 -13.97 -13.69 -9.10
C ARG A 50 -14.33 -13.62 -10.57
N ARG A 51 -15.24 -14.51 -11.00
CA ARG A 51 -15.70 -14.62 -12.38
C ARG A 51 -17.17 -14.28 -12.42
N TYR A 52 -17.52 -13.23 -13.17
CA TYR A 52 -18.86 -12.71 -13.29
C TYR A 52 -19.40 -13.06 -14.67
N TYR A 53 -20.45 -13.86 -14.72
CA TYR A 53 -21.14 -14.19 -15.97
C TYR A 53 -22.12 -13.06 -16.30
N LEU A 54 -21.99 -12.47 -17.49
CA LEU A 54 -22.76 -11.32 -17.93
C LEU A 54 -23.92 -11.71 -18.88
N GLY A 55 -24.07 -13.00 -19.21
CA GLY A 55 -25.02 -13.45 -20.20
C GLY A 55 -24.50 -13.29 -21.63
N ASN A 56 -25.39 -13.04 -22.56
CA ASN A 56 -25.09 -13.02 -24.00
C ASN A 56 -24.72 -11.62 -24.52
N THR A 57 -24.65 -10.62 -23.64
CA THR A 57 -24.32 -9.25 -24.00
C THR A 57 -23.14 -8.74 -23.18
N PRO A 58 -22.18 -7.99 -23.80
CA PRO A 58 -21.11 -7.36 -23.03
C PRO A 58 -21.65 -6.28 -22.11
N ASN A 59 -20.89 -5.94 -21.05
CA ASN A 59 -21.23 -4.92 -20.07
C ASN A 59 -22.56 -5.19 -19.31
N GLY A 60 -22.96 -6.44 -19.21
CA GLY A 60 -24.09 -6.82 -18.38
C GLY A 60 -23.83 -6.61 -16.89
N PRO A 61 -24.89 -6.62 -16.06
CA PRO A 61 -24.75 -6.39 -14.63
C PRO A 61 -24.03 -7.54 -13.95
N HIS A 62 -23.21 -7.21 -12.95
CA HIS A 62 -22.64 -8.20 -12.04
C HIS A 62 -23.70 -8.58 -11.00
N THR A 63 -23.99 -9.87 -10.91
CA THR A 63 -24.97 -10.37 -9.95
C THR A 63 -24.37 -11.49 -9.10
N SER A 64 -24.92 -11.67 -7.91
CA SER A 64 -24.50 -12.78 -7.04
C SER A 64 -24.76 -14.15 -7.68
N ALA A 65 -25.82 -14.28 -8.45
CA ALA A 65 -26.17 -15.52 -9.14
C ALA A 65 -25.18 -15.86 -10.26
N GLY A 66 -24.55 -14.85 -10.89
CA GLY A 66 -23.55 -15.03 -11.93
C GLY A 66 -22.13 -15.13 -11.42
N LEU A 67 -21.91 -14.98 -10.10
CA LEU A 67 -20.59 -14.99 -9.51
C LEU A 67 -20.07 -16.40 -9.26
N ASP A 68 -18.84 -16.66 -9.75
CA ASP A 68 -18.04 -17.82 -9.38
C ASP A 68 -16.77 -17.32 -8.70
N ALA A 69 -16.48 -17.85 -7.51
CA ALA A 69 -15.36 -17.45 -6.67
C ALA A 69 -14.47 -18.65 -6.38
N PHE A 70 -13.20 -18.52 -6.65
CA PHE A 70 -12.24 -19.62 -6.42
C PHE A 70 -10.83 -19.10 -6.19
N THR A 71 -10.00 -19.96 -5.60
CA THR A 71 -8.57 -19.71 -5.35
C THR A 71 -7.73 -20.53 -6.34
N VAL A 72 -6.66 -19.92 -6.85
CA VAL A 72 -5.69 -20.61 -7.72
C VAL A 72 -4.29 -20.49 -7.14
N PHE A 73 -3.48 -21.55 -7.37
CA PHE A 73 -2.10 -21.62 -6.93
C PHE A 73 -1.19 -21.60 -8.17
N GLY A 74 -0.39 -20.55 -8.28
CA GLY A 74 0.43 -20.32 -9.46
C GLY A 74 -0.22 -19.36 -10.47
N LYS A 75 0.56 -18.99 -11.49
CA LYS A 75 0.22 -17.91 -12.43
C LYS A 75 -0.57 -18.41 -13.67
N ARG A 76 -0.88 -19.66 -13.75
CA ARG A 76 -1.66 -20.24 -14.86
C ARG A 76 -2.73 -21.16 -14.32
N PHE A 77 -3.92 -21.01 -14.86
CA PHE A 77 -5.03 -21.90 -14.53
C PHE A 77 -5.97 -22.05 -15.72
N LYS A 78 -6.69 -23.16 -15.74
CA LYS A 78 -7.63 -23.51 -16.79
C LYS A 78 -8.99 -23.84 -16.19
N ARG A 79 -10.06 -23.25 -16.73
CA ARG A 79 -11.44 -23.49 -16.30
C ARG A 79 -12.36 -23.62 -17.49
N SER A 80 -13.44 -24.36 -17.32
CA SER A 80 -14.54 -24.43 -18.29
C SER A 80 -15.42 -23.19 -18.21
N TYR A 81 -15.85 -22.67 -19.35
CA TYR A 81 -16.68 -21.49 -19.47
C TYR A 81 -17.90 -21.81 -20.33
N GLN A 82 -19.07 -21.30 -19.92
CA GLN A 82 -20.26 -21.31 -20.76
C GLN A 82 -20.11 -20.26 -21.88
N TYR A 83 -20.90 -20.42 -22.95
CA TYR A 83 -20.97 -19.39 -23.98
C TYR A 83 -21.57 -18.10 -23.44
N GLY A 84 -20.99 -16.99 -23.83
CA GLY A 84 -21.40 -15.65 -23.38
C GLY A 84 -20.23 -14.78 -23.01
N PHE A 85 -20.49 -13.77 -22.18
CA PHE A 85 -19.49 -12.80 -21.75
C PHE A 85 -19.20 -12.95 -20.27
N TYR A 86 -17.95 -12.67 -19.90
CA TYR A 86 -17.47 -12.68 -18.52
C TYR A 86 -16.62 -11.47 -18.24
N ASP A 87 -16.72 -10.98 -17.01
CA ASP A 87 -15.69 -10.16 -16.39
C ASP A 87 -14.97 -11.01 -15.33
N LEU A 88 -13.67 -10.80 -15.19
CA LEU A 88 -12.88 -11.42 -14.14
C LEU A 88 -12.23 -10.34 -13.29
N LEU A 89 -12.13 -10.62 -12.00
CA LEU A 89 -11.30 -9.87 -11.07
C LEU A 89 -10.37 -10.85 -10.39
N ILE A 90 -9.08 -10.54 -10.43
CA ILE A 90 -8.05 -11.38 -9.80
C ILE A 90 -7.25 -10.50 -8.85
N TRP A 91 -7.06 -10.97 -7.62
CA TRP A 91 -6.12 -10.35 -6.70
C TRP A 91 -5.24 -11.40 -6.04
N SER A 92 -4.01 -11.00 -5.71
CA SER A 92 -3.11 -11.87 -4.99
C SER A 92 -3.62 -12.09 -3.57
N ASN A 93 -3.48 -13.32 -3.08
CA ASN A 93 -3.92 -13.64 -1.74
C ASN A 93 -3.12 -12.86 -0.70
N ILE A 94 -3.85 -12.37 0.28
CA ILE A 94 -3.34 -11.57 1.36
C ILE A 94 -3.06 -12.54 2.50
N ASP A 95 -1.86 -13.15 2.44
CA ASP A 95 -1.39 -14.05 3.48
C ASP A 95 -0.42 -13.32 4.39
N SER A 96 -0.76 -13.21 5.67
CA SER A 96 0.23 -13.02 6.70
C SER A 96 0.26 -14.26 7.58
N GLU A 97 1.42 -14.59 8.13
CA GLU A 97 1.55 -15.67 9.12
C GLU A 97 0.73 -15.38 10.39
N ASP A 98 0.39 -14.11 10.59
CA ASP A 98 -0.47 -13.59 11.64
C ASP A 98 -1.89 -13.32 11.12
N GLU A 99 -2.63 -12.47 11.81
CA GLU A 99 -3.97 -12.05 11.37
C GLU A 99 -3.89 -11.16 10.13
N THR A 100 -4.71 -11.44 9.13
CA THR A 100 -4.86 -10.59 7.94
C THR A 100 -5.43 -9.24 8.33
N GLN A 101 -4.76 -8.16 7.91
CA GLN A 101 -5.18 -6.79 8.19
C GLN A 101 -6.08 -6.22 7.11
N VAL A 102 -5.94 -6.68 5.87
CA VAL A 102 -6.78 -6.24 4.75
C VAL A 102 -8.04 -7.10 4.66
N LEU A 103 -9.18 -6.42 4.62
CA LEU A 103 -10.48 -7.04 4.43
C LEU A 103 -11.01 -6.66 3.04
N VAL A 104 -11.37 -7.68 2.24
CA VAL A 104 -12.01 -7.49 0.94
C VAL A 104 -13.51 -7.72 1.09
N VAL A 105 -14.31 -6.74 0.70
CA VAL A 105 -15.76 -6.75 0.84
C VAL A 105 -16.45 -6.39 -0.47
N ASP A 106 -17.75 -6.67 -0.56
CA ASP A 106 -18.62 -6.33 -1.70
C ASP A 106 -18.19 -6.96 -3.02
N ASP A 107 -17.74 -8.21 -2.98
CA ASP A 107 -17.21 -8.94 -4.14
C ASP A 107 -18.28 -9.45 -5.11
N SER A 108 -19.56 -9.23 -4.83
CA SER A 108 -20.68 -9.58 -5.74
C SER A 108 -20.74 -8.67 -6.96
N ASP A 109 -20.14 -7.51 -6.91
CA ASP A 109 -20.05 -6.55 -8.01
C ASP A 109 -18.59 -6.14 -8.23
N LEU A 110 -18.04 -6.44 -9.40
CA LEU A 110 -16.65 -6.12 -9.75
C LEU A 110 -16.33 -4.63 -9.53
N ASP A 111 -17.26 -3.73 -9.78
CA ASP A 111 -17.06 -2.30 -9.65
C ASP A 111 -17.12 -1.80 -8.19
N ALA A 112 -17.68 -2.62 -7.28
CA ALA A 112 -17.86 -2.27 -5.87
C ALA A 112 -16.88 -2.97 -4.92
N VAL A 113 -16.06 -3.88 -5.41
CA VAL A 113 -15.11 -4.64 -4.56
C VAL A 113 -14.13 -3.69 -3.91
N THR A 114 -14.10 -3.69 -2.58
CA THR A 114 -13.29 -2.76 -1.80
C THR A 114 -12.37 -3.52 -0.84
N ALA A 115 -11.14 -3.05 -0.73
CA ALA A 115 -10.18 -3.50 0.28
C ALA A 115 -10.00 -2.39 1.32
N THR A 116 -10.08 -2.76 2.58
CA THR A 116 -9.87 -1.85 3.72
C THR A 116 -8.89 -2.46 4.71
N THR A 117 -8.21 -1.60 5.47
CA THR A 117 -7.39 -2.07 6.59
C THR A 117 -8.14 -1.94 7.93
N THR A 118 -7.64 -2.61 8.94
CA THR A 118 -8.27 -2.69 10.26
C THR A 118 -7.71 -1.67 11.23
N VAL A 119 -8.53 -1.30 12.22
CA VAL A 119 -8.11 -0.40 13.30
C VAL A 119 -7.26 -1.18 14.30
N THR A 120 -6.11 -0.62 14.70
CA THR A 120 -5.31 -1.16 15.79
C THR A 120 -5.96 -0.86 17.15
N ARG A 121 -5.45 -1.45 18.21
CA ARG A 121 -5.91 -1.23 19.59
C ARG A 121 -5.59 0.16 20.12
N GLY A 122 -4.54 0.78 19.60
CA GLY A 122 -4.07 2.08 20.04
C GLY A 122 -4.83 3.22 19.38
N MET A 123 -4.82 4.35 20.05
CA MET A 123 -5.20 5.63 19.48
C MET A 123 -4.05 6.59 19.70
N LEU A 124 -3.58 7.25 18.64
CA LEU A 124 -2.58 8.29 18.79
C LEU A 124 -3.22 9.48 19.49
N ARG A 125 -2.66 9.84 20.64
CA ARG A 125 -3.09 11.05 21.34
C ARG A 125 -2.38 12.23 20.75
N ALA A 126 -3.15 13.11 20.11
CA ALA A 126 -2.70 14.43 19.74
C ALA A 126 -3.22 15.43 20.79
N GLU A 127 -2.36 16.30 21.28
CA GLU A 127 -2.75 17.39 22.17
C GLU A 127 -2.91 18.69 21.36
N GLY A 128 -3.73 19.60 21.88
CA GLY A 128 -4.07 20.85 21.21
C GLY A 128 -5.16 20.67 20.16
N ASP A 129 -5.03 21.42 19.05
CA ASP A 129 -6.02 21.43 17.96
C ASP A 129 -5.98 20.19 17.05
N LEU A 130 -5.08 19.26 17.30
CA LEU A 130 -4.97 18.04 16.51
C LEU A 130 -6.04 17.05 16.91
N LYS A 131 -6.83 16.59 15.93
CA LYS A 131 -7.86 15.60 16.14
C LYS A 131 -7.25 14.24 16.47
N VAL A 132 -7.75 13.63 17.54
CA VAL A 132 -7.46 12.23 17.83
C VAL A 132 -8.22 11.37 16.83
N THR A 133 -7.51 10.64 16.02
CA THR A 133 -8.09 9.68 15.07
C THR A 133 -7.61 8.27 15.40
N ALA A 134 -8.39 7.27 14.98
CA ALA A 134 -7.99 5.89 15.16
C ALA A 134 -6.74 5.57 14.35
N LEU A 135 -5.87 4.77 14.95
CA LEU A 135 -4.72 4.18 14.26
C LEU A 135 -5.15 2.94 13.51
N TYR A 136 -4.74 2.86 12.26
CA TYR A 136 -4.99 1.73 11.39
C TYR A 136 -3.72 0.91 11.20
N ASN A 137 -3.88 -0.38 11.08
CA ASN A 137 -2.80 -1.27 10.73
C ASN A 137 -2.34 -1.02 9.29
N GLN A 138 -1.10 -1.36 9.01
CA GLN A 138 -0.59 -1.36 7.65
C GLN A 138 -1.29 -2.44 6.83
N PRO A 139 -1.79 -2.13 5.61
CA PRO A 139 -2.31 -3.16 4.73
C PRO A 139 -1.18 -4.07 4.23
N GLU A 140 -1.45 -5.36 4.09
CA GLU A 140 -0.55 -6.28 3.41
C GLU A 140 -0.45 -5.92 1.93
N ILE A 141 0.72 -6.13 1.34
CA ILE A 141 0.93 -5.89 -0.09
C ILE A 141 0.13 -6.89 -0.89
N PHE A 142 -0.65 -6.41 -1.84
CA PHE A 142 -1.36 -7.23 -2.81
C PHE A 142 -1.48 -6.53 -4.15
N TYR A 143 -1.81 -7.32 -5.16
CA TYR A 143 -1.94 -6.89 -6.56
C TYR A 143 -3.32 -7.25 -7.05
N ALA A 144 -3.86 -6.46 -7.95
CA ALA A 144 -5.15 -6.77 -8.56
C ALA A 144 -5.21 -6.33 -10.02
N GLY A 145 -6.07 -6.97 -10.77
CA GLY A 145 -6.32 -6.65 -12.15
C GLY A 145 -7.54 -7.40 -12.68
N TYR A 146 -7.97 -7.03 -13.88
CA TYR A 146 -9.20 -7.59 -14.45
C TYR A 146 -9.19 -7.61 -15.97
N PRO A 147 -9.49 -8.73 -16.61
CA PRO A 147 -10.01 -8.77 -17.96
C PRO A 147 -11.52 -8.51 -17.97
N ARG A 148 -11.96 -7.60 -18.83
CA ARG A 148 -13.40 -7.31 -19.01
C ARG A 148 -13.91 -7.83 -20.34
N ASN A 149 -15.18 -8.21 -20.36
CA ASN A 149 -15.91 -8.65 -21.56
C ASN A 149 -15.19 -9.78 -22.30
N VAL A 150 -14.70 -10.76 -21.57
CA VAL A 150 -14.15 -11.97 -22.17
C VAL A 150 -15.28 -12.72 -22.86
N GLU A 151 -15.22 -12.78 -24.20
CA GLU A 151 -16.23 -13.46 -25.00
C GLU A 151 -15.89 -14.94 -25.17
N ILE A 152 -16.85 -15.78 -24.87
CA ILE A 152 -16.79 -17.21 -25.15
C ILE A 152 -17.80 -17.52 -26.25
N SER A 153 -17.32 -17.58 -27.48
CA SER A 153 -18.14 -17.82 -28.66
C SER A 153 -18.21 -19.28 -29.04
N ASP A 154 -19.13 -19.62 -29.94
CA ASP A 154 -19.22 -20.95 -30.54
C ASP A 154 -18.39 -21.12 -31.81
N ASN A 155 -17.66 -20.06 -32.22
CA ASN A 155 -16.82 -20.09 -33.41
C ASN A 155 -15.41 -20.61 -33.09
N PRO A 156 -15.01 -21.78 -33.64
CA PRO A 156 -13.65 -22.31 -33.43
C PRO A 156 -12.52 -21.36 -33.78
N ALA A 157 -12.72 -20.41 -34.70
CA ALA A 157 -11.73 -19.42 -35.10
C ALA A 157 -11.36 -18.44 -33.95
N ASP A 158 -12.19 -18.31 -32.94
CA ASP A 158 -11.96 -17.45 -31.78
C ASP A 158 -11.11 -18.12 -30.69
N TYR A 159 -10.69 -19.34 -30.92
CA TYR A 159 -9.89 -20.13 -29.97
C TYR A 159 -8.45 -20.31 -30.45
N ASP A 160 -7.54 -20.50 -29.50
CA ASP A 160 -6.11 -20.60 -29.75
C ASP A 160 -5.69 -22.01 -30.16
N TYR A 161 -6.32 -23.05 -29.58
CA TYR A 161 -6.03 -24.43 -29.95
C TYR A 161 -7.17 -25.37 -29.54
N PHE A 162 -7.18 -26.56 -30.09
CA PHE A 162 -8.03 -27.65 -29.69
C PHE A 162 -7.23 -28.65 -28.85
N ASP A 163 -7.71 -28.90 -27.63
CA ASP A 163 -7.12 -29.91 -26.75
C ASP A 163 -7.65 -31.29 -27.14
N GLU A 164 -6.81 -32.08 -27.74
CA GLU A 164 -7.16 -33.43 -28.22
C GLU A 164 -7.49 -34.39 -27.08
N GLU A 165 -6.85 -34.25 -25.94
CA GLU A 165 -7.06 -35.08 -24.77
C GLU A 165 -8.39 -34.77 -24.10
N ALA A 166 -8.67 -33.54 -23.83
CA ALA A 166 -9.91 -33.08 -23.21
C ALA A 166 -11.09 -32.93 -24.20
N GLN A 167 -10.79 -32.97 -25.52
CA GLN A 167 -11.78 -32.78 -26.60
C GLN A 167 -12.55 -31.46 -26.48
N VAL A 168 -11.82 -30.38 -26.22
CA VAL A 168 -12.37 -29.05 -26.09
C VAL A 168 -11.50 -27.99 -26.77
N TRP A 169 -12.15 -26.90 -27.20
CA TRP A 169 -11.45 -25.70 -27.64
C TRP A 169 -10.95 -24.91 -26.45
N VAL A 170 -9.76 -24.34 -26.57
CA VAL A 170 -9.10 -23.58 -25.52
C VAL A 170 -8.77 -22.16 -25.99
N LYS A 171 -9.19 -21.20 -25.21
CA LYS A 171 -8.85 -19.79 -25.39
C LYS A 171 -7.81 -19.38 -24.36
N ARG A 172 -6.78 -18.65 -24.80
CA ARG A 172 -5.77 -18.07 -23.91
C ARG A 172 -6.08 -16.61 -23.64
N ILE A 173 -6.06 -16.23 -22.38
CA ILE A 173 -6.17 -14.82 -21.95
C ILE A 173 -5.05 -14.49 -20.96
N SER A 174 -4.72 -13.24 -20.86
CA SER A 174 -3.79 -12.70 -19.86
C SER A 174 -4.51 -11.73 -18.95
N ALA A 175 -4.15 -11.77 -17.67
CA ALA A 175 -4.56 -10.79 -16.68
C ALA A 175 -3.31 -10.16 -16.07
N THR A 176 -3.16 -8.85 -16.20
CA THR A 176 -2.05 -8.11 -15.59
C THR A 176 -2.50 -7.47 -14.30
N LEU A 177 -1.82 -7.81 -13.21
CA LEU A 177 -2.11 -7.28 -11.88
C LEU A 177 -1.13 -6.16 -11.55
N CYS A 178 -1.65 -5.10 -10.93
CA CYS A 178 -0.88 -3.96 -10.46
C CYS A 178 -0.95 -3.88 -8.93
N PRO A 179 0.09 -3.33 -8.27
CA PRO A 179 0.03 -3.09 -6.83
C PRO A 179 -1.15 -2.20 -6.44
N ARG A 180 -1.78 -2.55 -5.32
CA ARG A 180 -2.84 -1.76 -4.67
C ARG A 180 -2.37 -1.16 -3.35
N VAL A 181 -1.16 -1.50 -2.94
CA VAL A 181 -0.53 -1.03 -1.71
C VAL A 181 0.85 -0.51 -2.08
N TYR A 182 1.25 0.59 -1.46
CA TYR A 182 2.50 1.28 -1.76
C TYR A 182 3.39 1.32 -0.53
N ILE A 183 4.70 1.35 -0.75
CA ILE A 183 5.71 1.26 0.31
C ILE A 183 6.41 2.61 0.47
N TYR A 184 6.45 3.10 1.70
CA TYR A 184 7.27 4.26 2.06
C TYR A 184 8.31 3.87 3.09
N LEU A 185 9.51 4.41 2.93
CA LEU A 185 10.53 4.43 3.96
C LEU A 185 10.54 5.82 4.58
N VAL A 186 10.43 5.87 5.90
CA VAL A 186 10.35 7.15 6.63
C VAL A 186 11.59 7.29 7.49
N GLN A 187 12.28 8.42 7.35
CA GLN A 187 13.53 8.71 8.04
C GLN A 187 13.43 10.05 8.75
N VAL A 188 13.67 10.05 10.05
CA VAL A 188 13.73 11.28 10.86
C VAL A 188 15.16 11.49 11.31
N VAL A 189 15.82 12.48 10.76
CA VAL A 189 17.24 12.81 11.02
C VAL A 189 17.28 13.84 12.13
N LEU A 190 17.90 13.47 13.24
CA LEU A 190 17.97 14.26 14.47
C LEU A 190 19.36 14.85 14.62
N TYR A 191 19.54 16.11 14.22
CA TYR A 191 20.78 16.86 14.43
C TYR A 191 20.85 17.42 15.85
N ASN A 192 22.05 17.58 16.37
CA ASN A 192 22.32 18.15 17.69
C ASN A 192 21.58 17.42 18.83
N ASN A 193 21.47 16.11 18.72
CA ASN A 193 20.73 15.35 19.72
C ASN A 193 21.52 15.20 21.03
N ASP A 194 22.82 14.94 20.98
CA ASP A 194 23.71 14.78 22.15
C ASP A 194 23.10 13.91 23.27
N GLY A 195 22.49 12.79 22.89
CA GLY A 195 21.89 11.86 23.83
C GLY A 195 20.57 12.32 24.47
N ARG A 196 20.00 13.44 24.05
CA ARG A 196 18.75 14.01 24.60
C ARG A 196 17.56 13.09 24.33
N ILE A 197 17.42 12.63 23.09
CA ILE A 197 16.41 11.69 22.64
C ILE A 197 17.07 10.32 22.55
N THR A 198 16.51 9.34 23.26
CA THR A 198 17.09 8.00 23.37
C THR A 198 16.41 6.99 22.46
N GLY A 199 15.25 7.31 21.94
CA GLY A 199 14.49 6.42 21.04
C GLY A 199 13.12 6.98 20.72
N THR A 200 12.35 6.12 20.06
CA THR A 200 10.94 6.33 19.82
C THR A 200 10.14 5.37 20.71
N THR A 201 8.96 5.80 21.14
CA THR A 201 8.09 4.97 21.95
C THR A 201 6.77 4.75 21.24
N GLY A 202 6.34 3.49 21.19
CA GLY A 202 5.03 3.15 20.66
C GLY A 202 4.92 3.45 19.16
N GLU A 203 3.87 4.12 18.81
CA GLU A 203 3.26 4.12 17.50
C GLU A 203 3.62 5.38 16.71
N THR A 204 4.65 5.29 15.89
CA THR A 204 4.90 6.29 14.85
C THR A 204 3.82 6.14 13.78
N ALA A 205 3.28 7.25 13.29
CA ALA A 205 2.20 7.21 12.31
C ALA A 205 2.29 8.34 11.30
N ILE A 206 1.70 8.12 10.14
CA ILE A 206 1.40 9.19 9.17
C ILE A 206 -0.11 9.24 8.97
N SER A 207 -0.67 10.46 9.05
CA SER A 207 -2.07 10.71 8.76
C SER A 207 -2.30 11.06 7.29
N GLY A 208 -3.56 11.02 6.87
CA GLY A 208 -3.98 11.51 5.55
C GLY A 208 -3.89 10.49 4.43
N PHE A 209 -3.53 9.25 4.71
CA PHE A 209 -3.66 8.15 3.76
C PHE A 209 -5.09 7.59 3.77
N ALA A 210 -5.49 7.03 2.64
CA ALA A 210 -6.80 6.40 2.50
C ALA A 210 -6.91 5.13 3.35
N SER A 211 -8.05 4.90 3.97
CA SER A 211 -8.34 3.69 4.74
C SER A 211 -8.72 2.49 3.88
N GLY A 212 -8.95 2.70 2.59
CA GLY A 212 -9.32 1.65 1.66
C GLY A 212 -9.17 2.05 0.20
N THR A 213 -9.29 1.06 -0.66
CA THR A 213 -9.19 1.24 -2.11
C THR A 213 -10.18 0.32 -2.83
N ASN A 214 -10.60 0.72 -4.03
CA ASN A 214 -11.30 -0.17 -4.92
C ASN A 214 -10.34 -1.23 -5.46
N VAL A 215 -10.67 -2.50 -5.34
CA VAL A 215 -9.78 -3.59 -5.75
C VAL A 215 -9.60 -3.62 -7.27
N ASN A 216 -10.68 -3.40 -7.99
CA ASN A 216 -10.69 -3.39 -9.44
C ASN A 216 -9.84 -2.26 -10.02
N THR A 217 -10.16 -1.01 -9.64
CA THR A 217 -9.53 0.17 -10.23
C THR A 217 -8.29 0.64 -9.46
N GLY A 218 -8.18 0.29 -8.19
CA GLY A 218 -7.17 0.83 -7.28
C GLY A 218 -7.40 2.30 -6.92
N HIS A 219 -8.57 2.86 -7.26
CA HIS A 219 -8.91 4.20 -6.82
C HIS A 219 -9.19 4.19 -5.32
N THR A 220 -8.47 5.02 -4.59
CA THR A 220 -8.57 5.08 -3.13
C THR A 220 -9.82 5.84 -2.69
N ASN A 221 -10.29 5.54 -1.48
CA ASN A 221 -11.41 6.27 -0.91
C ASN A 221 -10.98 7.66 -0.39
N ASN A 222 -11.96 8.46 -0.01
CA ASN A 222 -11.73 9.77 0.61
C ASN A 222 -11.99 9.73 2.13
N LYS A 223 -11.52 8.67 2.78
CA LYS A 223 -11.63 8.46 4.22
C LYS A 223 -10.23 8.41 4.82
N PRO A 224 -9.68 9.57 5.24
CA PRO A 224 -8.32 9.63 5.77
C PRO A 224 -8.21 8.86 7.08
N CYS A 225 -7.07 8.23 7.26
CA CYS A 225 -6.72 7.53 8.49
C CYS A 225 -5.27 7.82 8.88
N GLN A 226 -4.90 7.41 10.06
CA GLN A 226 -3.50 7.35 10.49
C GLN A 226 -3.02 5.91 10.37
N VAL A 227 -1.93 5.69 9.67
CA VAL A 227 -1.33 4.38 9.55
C VAL A 227 -0.12 4.29 10.45
N TYR A 228 -0.16 3.32 11.33
CA TYR A 228 0.89 3.05 12.31
C TYR A 228 2.01 2.18 11.72
N PHE A 229 3.25 2.47 12.14
CA PHE A 229 4.43 1.66 11.80
C PHE A 229 5.49 1.74 12.89
N ASP A 230 6.31 0.71 12.97
CA ASP A 230 7.43 0.66 13.91
C ASP A 230 8.62 1.44 13.39
N THR A 231 9.36 2.05 14.31
CA THR A 231 10.62 2.71 14.00
C THR A 231 11.74 2.18 14.89
N ALA A 232 12.95 2.22 14.35
CA ALA A 232 14.18 1.93 15.08
C ALA A 232 15.10 3.14 15.02
N MET A 233 15.92 3.35 16.05
CA MET A 233 16.88 4.43 16.10
C MET A 233 18.29 3.91 15.87
N ARG A 234 19.03 4.62 15.04
CA ARG A 234 20.46 4.42 14.82
C ARG A 234 21.21 5.70 15.22
N ARG A 235 22.31 5.56 15.94
CA ARG A 235 23.05 6.68 16.50
C ARG A 235 24.35 6.95 15.76
N ASN A 236 24.80 8.19 15.86
CA ASN A 236 26.11 8.63 15.36
C ASN A 236 26.30 8.28 13.89
N VAL A 237 25.33 8.68 13.08
CA VAL A 237 25.36 8.49 11.64
C VAL A 237 25.81 9.79 10.97
N SER A 238 26.72 9.67 10.01
CA SER A 238 27.11 10.82 9.19
C SER A 238 26.04 11.07 8.12
N VAL A 239 25.41 12.21 8.19
CA VAL A 239 24.36 12.63 7.25
C VAL A 239 24.76 13.99 6.67
N GLU A 240 25.09 14.02 5.38
CA GLU A 240 25.55 15.24 4.70
C GLU A 240 26.74 15.95 5.41
N GLY A 241 27.67 15.16 5.92
CA GLY A 241 28.86 15.70 6.63
C GLY A 241 28.59 16.11 8.07
N ARG A 242 27.39 15.92 8.60
CA ARG A 242 27.03 16.18 9.99
C ARG A 242 26.70 14.87 10.70
N MET A 243 27.03 14.80 11.98
CA MET A 243 26.61 13.67 12.81
C MET A 243 25.16 13.84 13.24
N ALA A 244 24.40 12.77 13.11
CA ALA A 244 22.99 12.74 13.50
C ALA A 244 22.61 11.39 14.11
N ASP A 245 21.57 11.39 14.89
CA ASP A 245 20.84 10.16 15.23
C ASP A 245 19.62 10.07 14.31
N VAL A 246 19.22 8.87 13.94
CA VAL A 246 18.16 8.71 12.96
C VAL A 246 17.15 7.68 13.42
N ALA A 247 15.88 8.05 13.39
CA ALA A 247 14.76 7.14 13.59
C ALA A 247 14.12 6.81 12.24
N ALA A 248 13.92 5.54 11.96
CA ALA A 248 13.38 5.12 10.67
C ALA A 248 12.49 3.89 10.75
N GLY A 249 11.61 3.77 9.79
CA GLY A 249 10.73 2.64 9.64
C GLY A 249 10.16 2.51 8.23
N ARG A 250 9.53 1.37 7.98
CA ARG A 250 8.85 1.03 6.73
C ARG A 250 7.35 1.08 6.95
N LEU A 251 6.66 1.71 6.02
CA LEU A 251 5.22 1.89 6.04
C LEU A 251 4.62 1.38 4.74
N THR A 252 3.52 0.65 4.83
CA THR A 252 2.66 0.32 3.69
C THR A 252 1.32 1.03 3.82
N THR A 253 0.74 1.43 2.69
CA THR A 253 -0.52 2.18 2.64
C THR A 253 -1.21 1.96 1.31
N PHE A 254 -2.54 2.15 1.27
CA PHE A 254 -3.28 2.20 0.00
C PHE A 254 -2.97 3.44 -0.84
N GLY A 255 -2.33 4.45 -0.28
CA GLY A 255 -2.00 5.70 -0.93
C GLY A 255 -2.79 6.88 -0.40
N LEU A 256 -2.61 8.03 -1.07
CA LEU A 256 -3.34 9.26 -0.74
C LEU A 256 -4.85 9.09 -0.96
N CYS A 257 -5.64 9.90 -0.27
CA CYS A 257 -7.09 9.91 -0.46
C CYS A 257 -7.47 10.34 -1.88
N ASP A 258 -8.53 9.72 -2.42
CA ASP A 258 -9.08 10.02 -3.75
C ASP A 258 -8.02 10.02 -4.86
N MET A 259 -7.19 9.00 -4.86
CA MET A 259 -6.05 8.85 -5.76
C MET A 259 -6.28 7.72 -6.74
N GLU A 260 -5.88 7.94 -8.00
CA GLU A 260 -5.85 6.87 -9.00
C GLU A 260 -4.68 5.91 -8.74
N SER A 261 -4.86 4.65 -9.14
CA SER A 261 -3.82 3.65 -9.00
C SER A 261 -2.68 3.87 -9.99
N TYR A 262 -1.57 3.23 -9.69
CA TYR A 262 -0.52 2.98 -10.66
C TYR A 262 -1.08 2.15 -11.84
N VAL A 263 -0.85 2.60 -13.05
CA VAL A 263 -1.32 1.95 -14.28
C VAL A 263 -0.11 1.47 -15.09
N VAL A 264 -0.18 0.23 -15.58
CA VAL A 264 0.90 -0.47 -16.31
C VAL A 264 1.56 0.35 -17.42
N SER A 265 0.83 1.22 -18.11
CA SER A 265 1.32 1.96 -19.27
C SER A 265 1.68 3.41 -19.01
N SER A 266 1.50 3.91 -17.82
CA SER A 266 1.79 5.30 -17.49
C SER A 266 2.76 5.40 -16.33
N LYS A 267 3.83 6.18 -16.52
CA LYS A 267 4.59 6.68 -15.38
C LYS A 267 3.64 7.44 -14.47
N SER A 268 3.64 7.08 -13.23
CA SER A 268 2.68 7.58 -12.27
C SER A 268 2.96 9.03 -11.91
N GLU A 269 2.34 9.92 -12.63
CA GLU A 269 2.07 11.23 -12.08
C GLU A 269 0.73 11.17 -11.34
N TYR A 270 0.65 11.81 -10.20
CA TYR A 270 -0.60 11.97 -9.49
C TYR A 270 -1.57 12.76 -10.38
N LYS A 271 -2.60 12.08 -10.87
CA LYS A 271 -3.62 12.67 -11.76
C LYS A 271 -4.92 13.00 -11.08
N GLY A 272 -4.99 12.94 -9.78
CA GLY A 272 -6.13 13.41 -9.01
C GLY A 272 -6.07 14.92 -8.78
N GLY A 273 -7.18 15.54 -8.46
CA GLY A 273 -7.16 16.84 -7.78
C GLY A 273 -6.29 16.71 -6.53
N ARG A 274 -5.64 17.79 -6.11
CA ARG A 274 -4.88 17.77 -4.86
C ARG A 274 -5.82 17.25 -3.76
N PRO A 275 -5.48 16.15 -3.05
CA PRO A 275 -6.31 15.76 -1.92
C PRO A 275 -6.39 16.94 -0.96
N GLU A 276 -7.58 17.26 -0.53
CA GLU A 276 -7.79 18.32 0.48
C GLU A 276 -7.25 17.92 1.86
N VAL A 277 -6.59 16.79 1.94
CA VAL A 277 -6.10 16.18 3.18
C VAL A 277 -4.60 16.30 3.25
N ASN A 278 -4.10 16.95 4.29
CA ASN A 278 -2.68 17.05 4.58
C ASN A 278 -2.17 15.78 5.24
N ASN A 279 -0.88 15.50 5.03
CA ASN A 279 -0.19 14.37 5.65
C ASN A 279 0.72 14.88 6.77
N TYR A 280 0.54 14.31 7.96
CA TYR A 280 1.36 14.62 9.13
C TYR A 280 2.05 13.37 9.63
N LEU A 281 3.35 13.51 9.90
CA LEU A 281 4.15 12.48 10.56
C LEU A 281 4.12 12.77 12.07
N TYR A 282 3.72 11.77 12.85
CA TYR A 282 3.71 11.80 14.31
C TYR A 282 4.79 10.86 14.83
N VAL A 283 5.77 11.42 15.55
CA VAL A 283 6.89 10.65 16.10
C VAL A 283 6.89 10.77 17.62
N PRO A 284 6.56 9.71 18.34
CA PRO A 284 6.62 9.70 19.80
C PRO A 284 8.07 9.52 20.27
N LEU A 285 8.67 10.58 20.74
CA LEU A 285 10.07 10.61 21.20
C LEU A 285 10.16 10.27 22.69
N GLN A 286 11.19 9.48 23.03
CA GLN A 286 11.58 9.24 24.42
C GLN A 286 12.85 10.02 24.73
N PHE A 287 12.82 10.77 25.83
CA PHE A 287 13.94 11.55 26.29
C PHE A 287 14.76 10.79 27.37
N ARG A 288 16.03 11.22 27.57
CA ARG A 288 16.96 10.59 28.50
C ARG A 288 16.46 10.56 29.96
N ASN A 289 15.56 11.44 30.34
CA ASN A 289 14.95 11.48 31.68
C ASN A 289 13.70 10.61 31.79
N GLY A 290 13.41 9.78 30.77
CA GLY A 290 12.24 8.90 30.74
C GLY A 290 10.93 9.58 30.34
N THR A 291 10.94 10.88 30.09
CA THR A 291 9.75 11.59 29.58
C THR A 291 9.53 11.31 28.09
N GLN A 292 8.30 11.47 27.65
CA GLN A 292 7.89 11.25 26.26
C GLN A 292 7.23 12.50 25.70
N LYS A 293 7.43 12.72 24.42
CA LYS A 293 6.79 13.81 23.67
C LYS A 293 6.60 13.40 22.21
N THR A 294 5.43 13.64 21.67
CA THR A 294 5.17 13.39 20.26
C THR A 294 5.46 14.68 19.47
N ILE A 295 6.31 14.59 18.48
CA ILE A 295 6.51 15.64 17.50
C ILE A 295 5.61 15.42 16.30
N THR A 296 5.17 16.51 15.68
CA THR A 296 4.33 16.48 14.49
C THR A 296 5.00 17.28 13.38
N VAL A 297 5.16 16.65 12.24
CA VAL A 297 5.79 17.27 11.06
C VAL A 297 4.88 17.09 9.86
N GLU A 298 4.62 18.17 9.11
CA GLU A 298 3.88 18.07 7.87
C GLU A 298 4.77 17.50 6.76
N VAL A 299 4.30 16.46 6.09
CA VAL A 299 5.03 15.77 5.02
C VAL A 299 4.20 15.67 3.73
N THR A 300 3.21 16.51 3.59
CA THR A 300 2.25 16.50 2.48
C THR A 300 2.94 16.55 1.13
N ASP A 301 3.88 17.47 0.95
CA ASP A 301 4.56 17.64 -0.35
C ASP A 301 5.38 16.41 -0.73
N GLN A 302 6.05 15.79 0.23
CA GLN A 302 6.81 14.55 0.00
C GLN A 302 5.89 13.38 -0.36
N CYS A 303 4.76 13.25 0.32
CA CYS A 303 3.76 12.22 -0.01
C CYS A 303 3.17 12.43 -1.39
N GLN A 304 2.81 13.65 -1.75
CA GLN A 304 2.22 13.97 -3.05
C GLN A 304 3.21 13.81 -4.21
N SER A 305 4.47 14.17 -4.02
CA SER A 305 5.49 13.98 -5.04
C SER A 305 5.89 12.52 -5.25
N GLN A 306 5.52 11.64 -4.33
CA GLN A 306 5.81 10.21 -4.33
C GLN A 306 4.53 9.42 -4.02
N CYS A 307 3.48 9.65 -4.76
CA CYS A 307 2.14 9.14 -4.44
C CYS A 307 2.03 7.60 -4.52
N HIS A 308 2.95 6.93 -5.19
CA HIS A 308 2.99 5.46 -5.29
C HIS A 308 4.17 4.84 -4.52
N GLY A 309 4.57 5.46 -3.43
CA GLY A 309 5.67 5.01 -2.59
C GLY A 309 6.96 5.78 -2.82
N GLY A 310 7.89 5.63 -1.90
CA GLY A 310 9.18 6.30 -1.95
C GLY A 310 9.81 6.47 -0.58
N VAL A 311 10.63 7.52 -0.44
CA VAL A 311 11.36 7.82 0.79
C VAL A 311 10.97 9.20 1.31
N ILE A 312 10.48 9.24 2.53
CA ILE A 312 10.14 10.47 3.24
C ILE A 312 11.25 10.76 4.24
N THR A 313 11.88 11.92 4.12
CA THR A 313 12.99 12.31 4.99
C THR A 313 12.68 13.63 5.67
N VAL A 314 12.82 13.66 6.99
CA VAL A 314 12.59 14.85 7.82
C VAL A 314 13.86 15.15 8.59
N PHE A 315 14.30 16.40 8.56
CA PHE A 315 15.46 16.87 9.30
C PHE A 315 14.98 17.74 10.47
N ILE A 316 15.45 17.42 11.67
CA ILE A 316 15.08 18.11 12.90
C ILE A 316 16.31 18.53 13.67
N ASP A 317 16.35 19.80 14.11
CA ASP A 317 17.34 20.28 15.07
C ASP A 317 16.86 20.00 16.50
N CYS A 318 17.42 19.02 17.16
CA CYS A 318 17.06 18.64 18.53
C CYS A 318 17.42 19.71 19.56
N GLY A 319 18.34 20.63 19.23
CA GLY A 319 18.63 21.76 20.09
C GLY A 319 17.45 22.70 20.32
N THR A 320 16.45 22.67 19.44
CA THR A 320 15.20 23.45 19.55
C THR A 320 14.12 22.75 20.34
N ILE A 321 14.31 21.47 20.69
CA ILE A 321 13.33 20.68 21.42
C ILE A 321 13.70 20.65 22.90
N PRO A 322 12.93 21.28 23.81
CA PRO A 322 13.20 21.20 25.24
C PRO A 322 12.91 19.79 25.75
N ILE A 323 13.74 19.30 26.65
CA ILE A 323 13.46 18.05 27.38
C ILE A 323 12.34 18.35 28.36
N PRO A 324 11.21 17.60 28.31
CA PRO A 324 10.12 17.80 29.25
C PRO A 324 10.56 17.55 30.68
N GLU A 325 10.03 18.33 31.62
CA GLU A 325 10.25 18.10 33.06
C GLU A 325 9.26 17.09 33.61
N GLY A 326 9.75 16.26 34.51
CA GLY A 326 8.91 15.47 35.42
C GLY A 326 8.02 14.45 34.78
N SER A 327 6.85 14.26 35.25
CA SER A 327 5.92 13.16 35.03
C SER A 327 5.14 13.25 33.71
N GLY A 328 5.84 13.26 32.58
CA GLY A 328 5.34 12.93 31.27
C GLY A 328 3.93 13.36 30.89
N GLY A 329 3.73 14.57 30.54
CA GLY A 329 2.55 14.97 29.79
C GLY A 329 2.79 14.82 28.30
N GLY A 330 1.85 14.24 27.58
CA GLY A 330 1.93 14.11 26.14
C GLY A 330 1.62 15.41 25.40
N ASN A 331 2.47 16.42 25.46
CA ASN A 331 2.29 17.65 24.68
C ASN A 331 2.74 17.44 23.24
N VAL A 332 1.94 17.93 22.30
CA VAL A 332 2.34 18.00 20.89
C VAL A 332 3.19 19.23 20.68
N PHE A 333 4.32 19.03 20.05
CA PHE A 333 5.27 20.09 19.73
C PHE A 333 5.61 20.04 18.25
N VAL A 334 5.65 21.19 17.60
CA VAL A 334 6.07 21.29 16.21
C VAL A 334 7.50 21.82 16.19
N PRO A 335 8.50 20.96 15.90
CA PRO A 335 9.89 21.40 15.88
C PRO A 335 10.19 22.24 14.64
N THR A 336 11.31 22.98 14.69
CA THR A 336 11.84 23.59 13.49
C THR A 336 12.41 22.50 12.58
N VAL A 337 11.89 22.44 11.36
CA VAL A 337 12.36 21.52 10.33
C VAL A 337 13.42 22.22 9.51
N GLU A 338 14.56 21.55 9.30
CA GLU A 338 15.61 22.03 8.41
C GLU A 338 15.31 21.61 6.97
N ASP A 339 15.47 22.53 6.00
CA ASP A 339 15.25 22.31 4.56
C ASP A 339 16.37 21.45 3.91
#